data_c878173ced27ec9bcd8e1b9481a6d574
#
_entry.id   c878173ced27ec9bcd8e1b9481a6d574
#
_cell.length_a   1.000
_cell.length_b   1.000
_cell.length_c   1.000
_cell.angle_alpha   90.00
_cell.angle_beta   90.00
_cell.angle_gamma   90.00
#
_symmetry.space_group_name_H-M   'P 1'
#
loop_
_entity.id
_entity.type
_entity.pdbx_description
1 polymer ?
#
loop_
_entity_poly.entity_id
_entity_poly.type
_entity_poly.pdbx_seq_one_letter_code
_entity_poly.pdbx_strand_id
1 'polypeptide(L)'
;ERMNTAWKNSGHKISFVFERDPERGRDEIEAMLLPQQKSIARTGILLQDVLDEKVTTLTPWLVRERCWLTVWSSEELLSRTDRKDHQTRVRKLAEHAPPARFAQDPWRWTLSALKIRHDALLDTLEQALTHDSDGLLIRLMDIHEVGREIRRQLERNSTPAVWQPHLPEDARPAGWRQGGDTSVFHAPSLNLQLFTTQPETHGSLIQAGELWHGMVAITLPPQNLRTFNQLVRDVPRAIPWRIRMDLMP
;
A
#
# COMPACT_ATOMS: atom_id res chain seq x y z
N GLU A 1 20.21 -4.81 -15.36
CA GLU A 1 20.74 -3.84 -16.33
C GLU A 1 19.64 -2.95 -16.94
N ARG A 2 18.49 -3.49 -17.39
CA ARG A 2 17.38 -2.69 -17.97
C ARG A 2 16.77 -1.69 -17.00
N MET A 3 16.64 -2.05 -15.73
CA MET A 3 16.17 -1.13 -14.69
C MET A 3 17.16 0.03 -14.46
N ASN A 4 18.44 -0.17 -14.63
CA ASN A 4 19.47 0.82 -14.34
C ASN A 4 19.44 2.03 -15.28
N THR A 5 18.96 1.87 -16.52
CA THR A 5 18.79 2.98 -17.47
C THR A 5 17.60 3.88 -17.15
N ALA A 6 16.49 3.33 -16.66
CA ALA A 6 15.32 4.10 -16.23
C ALA A 6 15.55 4.78 -14.86
N TRP A 7 16.45 4.23 -14.06
CA TRP A 7 16.74 4.63 -12.68
C TRP A 7 17.72 5.81 -12.54
N LYS A 8 18.32 6.29 -13.62
CA LYS A 8 19.36 7.33 -13.60
C LYS A 8 18.89 8.72 -13.18
N ASN A 9 17.60 8.93 -13.03
CA ASN A 9 17.10 10.26 -12.63
C ASN A 9 16.93 10.31 -11.11
N SER A 10 17.65 11.24 -10.48
CA SER A 10 17.37 11.64 -9.10
C SER A 10 15.89 12.00 -8.95
N GLY A 11 15.28 11.61 -7.84
CA GLY A 11 13.89 11.93 -7.53
C GLY A 11 12.93 10.75 -7.62
N HIS A 12 13.39 9.57 -8.03
CA HIS A 12 12.67 8.31 -7.85
C HIS A 12 13.22 7.52 -6.68
N LYS A 13 12.35 6.80 -6.00
CA LYS A 13 12.70 5.83 -4.97
C LYS A 13 11.85 4.59 -5.17
N ILE A 14 12.45 3.42 -5.04
CA ILE A 14 11.73 2.14 -5.02
C ILE A 14 11.89 1.53 -3.64
N SER A 15 10.77 1.12 -3.05
CA SER A 15 10.74 0.40 -1.80
C SER A 15 10.21 -1.01 -2.05
N PHE A 16 11.02 -2.00 -1.72
CA PHE A 16 10.58 -3.40 -1.62
C PHE A 16 10.16 -3.66 -0.18
N VAL A 17 8.97 -4.18 0.00
CA VAL A 17 8.49 -4.60 1.30
C VAL A 17 8.11 -6.06 1.21
N PHE A 18 8.76 -6.89 2.01
CA PHE A 18 8.42 -8.30 2.18
C PHE A 18 7.85 -8.49 3.59
N GLU A 19 6.70 -9.13 3.66
CA GLU A 19 6.02 -9.45 4.91
C GLU A 19 5.81 -10.95 5.00
N ARG A 20 6.05 -11.48 6.20
CA ARG A 20 5.73 -12.85 6.57
C ARG A 20 4.86 -12.84 7.81
N ASP A 21 3.71 -13.53 7.72
CA ASP A 21 2.68 -13.52 8.74
C ASP A 21 2.13 -14.93 8.98
N PRO A 22 2.69 -15.65 9.98
CA PRO A 22 2.24 -17.01 10.29
C PRO A 22 0.82 -17.06 10.88
N GLU A 23 0.35 -15.99 11.52
CA GLU A 23 -0.97 -15.99 12.14
C GLU A 23 -2.11 -15.81 11.12
N ARG A 24 -1.79 -15.40 9.88
CA ARG A 24 -2.76 -15.19 8.80
C ARG A 24 -2.76 -16.27 7.72
N GLY A 25 -2.17 -17.41 7.98
CA GLY A 25 -2.27 -18.56 7.09
C GLY A 25 -3.74 -18.98 6.83
N ARG A 26 -4.58 -18.86 7.83
CA ARG A 26 -6.03 -19.13 7.72
C ARG A 26 -6.71 -18.22 6.70
N ASP A 27 -6.44 -16.92 6.72
CA ASP A 27 -7.05 -15.95 5.80
C ASP A 27 -6.74 -16.29 4.33
N GLU A 28 -5.52 -16.79 4.05
CA GLU A 28 -5.14 -17.21 2.70
C GLU A 28 -5.90 -18.46 2.25
N ILE A 29 -6.09 -19.43 3.15
CA ILE A 29 -6.86 -20.64 2.84
C ILE A 29 -8.33 -20.28 2.57
N GLU A 30 -8.93 -19.47 3.42
CA GLU A 30 -10.31 -19.03 3.24
C GLU A 30 -10.48 -18.26 1.92
N ALA A 31 -9.52 -17.41 1.55
CA ALA A 31 -9.51 -16.73 0.27
C ALA A 31 -9.38 -17.68 -0.92
N MET A 32 -8.53 -18.70 -0.82
CA MET A 32 -8.39 -19.76 -1.85
C MET A 32 -9.65 -20.59 -2.00
N LEU A 33 -10.38 -20.83 -0.92
CA LEU A 33 -11.61 -21.64 -0.93
C LEU A 33 -12.87 -20.84 -1.31
N LEU A 34 -12.78 -19.49 -1.35
CA LEU A 34 -13.93 -18.63 -1.65
C LEU A 34 -14.67 -18.99 -2.97
N PRO A 35 -14.00 -19.32 -4.10
CA PRO A 35 -14.69 -19.76 -5.31
C PRO A 35 -15.48 -21.06 -5.11
N GLN A 36 -14.94 -21.99 -4.32
CA GLN A 36 -15.59 -23.26 -4.00
C GLN A 36 -16.81 -23.04 -3.10
N GLN A 37 -16.70 -22.18 -2.09
CA GLN A 37 -17.82 -21.78 -1.24
C GLN A 37 -18.97 -21.19 -2.05
N LYS A 38 -18.66 -20.28 -2.98
CA LYS A 38 -19.64 -19.69 -3.89
C LYS A 38 -20.31 -20.73 -4.79
N SER A 39 -19.56 -21.72 -5.26
CA SER A 39 -20.09 -22.81 -6.09
C SER A 39 -21.03 -23.72 -5.29
N ILE A 40 -20.62 -24.08 -4.08
CA ILE A 40 -21.44 -24.88 -3.14
C ILE A 40 -22.74 -24.16 -2.82
N ALA A 41 -22.70 -22.88 -2.51
CA ALA A 41 -23.87 -22.06 -2.23
C ALA A 41 -24.87 -22.03 -3.43
N ARG A 42 -24.36 -22.08 -4.66
CA ARG A 42 -25.21 -22.12 -5.87
C ARG A 42 -25.85 -23.49 -6.12
N THR A 43 -25.11 -24.53 -5.82
CA THR A 43 -25.57 -25.92 -6.12
C THR A 43 -26.43 -26.52 -5.01
N GLY A 44 -26.45 -25.90 -3.83
CA GLY A 44 -27.18 -26.41 -2.66
C GLY A 44 -26.59 -27.69 -2.06
N ILE A 45 -25.37 -28.08 -2.47
CA ILE A 45 -24.71 -29.29 -1.94
C ILE A 45 -24.12 -28.94 -0.57
N LEU A 46 -24.39 -29.78 0.44
CA LEU A 46 -23.85 -29.59 1.79
C LEU A 46 -22.42 -30.15 1.87
N LEU A 47 -21.43 -29.30 1.61
CA LEU A 47 -20.00 -29.63 1.71
C LEU A 47 -19.24 -28.64 2.61
N GLN A 48 -19.94 -27.91 3.46
CA GLN A 48 -19.32 -26.90 4.31
C GLN A 48 -18.33 -27.52 5.30
N ASP A 49 -18.71 -28.66 5.89
CA ASP A 49 -17.89 -29.47 6.79
C ASP A 49 -16.52 -29.86 6.17
N VAL A 50 -16.53 -30.24 4.89
CA VAL A 50 -15.31 -30.60 4.15
C VAL A 50 -14.42 -29.36 3.95
N LEU A 51 -15.01 -28.17 3.72
CA LEU A 51 -14.24 -26.94 3.61
C LEU A 51 -13.66 -26.53 4.96
N ASP A 52 -14.43 -26.65 6.03
CA ASP A 52 -14.00 -26.33 7.39
C ASP A 52 -12.87 -27.28 7.86
N GLU A 53 -12.95 -28.56 7.50
CA GLU A 53 -11.88 -29.53 7.73
C GLU A 53 -10.61 -29.14 6.96
N LYS A 54 -10.70 -28.73 5.70
CA LYS A 54 -9.56 -28.25 4.92
C LYS A 54 -8.92 -27.03 5.56
N VAL A 55 -9.71 -26.04 5.98
CA VAL A 55 -9.21 -24.86 6.67
C VAL A 55 -8.45 -25.27 7.92
N THR A 56 -9.04 -26.11 8.75
CA THR A 56 -8.44 -26.55 10.01
C THR A 56 -7.13 -27.33 9.80
N THR A 57 -7.12 -28.22 8.81
CA THR A 57 -5.97 -29.08 8.52
C THR A 57 -4.80 -28.31 7.90
N LEU A 58 -5.08 -27.33 7.00
CA LEU A 58 -4.05 -26.61 6.28
C LEU A 58 -3.49 -25.42 7.04
N THR A 59 -4.26 -24.80 7.93
CA THR A 59 -3.85 -23.60 8.69
C THR A 59 -2.48 -23.73 9.37
N PRO A 60 -2.12 -24.84 10.05
CA PRO A 60 -0.83 -24.97 10.71
C PRO A 60 0.36 -24.98 9.75
N TRP A 61 0.13 -25.30 8.47
CA TRP A 61 1.16 -25.48 7.45
C TRP A 61 1.35 -24.25 6.55
N LEU A 62 0.41 -23.30 6.60
CA LEU A 62 0.43 -22.14 5.75
C LEU A 62 0.91 -20.90 6.51
N VAL A 63 1.78 -20.16 5.86
CA VAL A 63 2.25 -18.85 6.30
C VAL A 63 1.91 -17.87 5.18
N ARG A 64 1.28 -16.77 5.52
CA ARG A 64 1.04 -15.70 4.55
C ARG A 64 2.33 -14.95 4.27
N GLU A 65 2.73 -14.94 3.01
CA GLU A 65 3.84 -14.14 2.54
C GLU A 65 3.36 -13.14 1.49
N ARG A 66 3.83 -11.90 1.59
CA ARG A 66 3.50 -10.84 0.62
C ARG A 66 4.72 -10.01 0.30
N CYS A 67 4.78 -9.60 -0.96
CA CYS A 67 5.79 -8.67 -1.43
C CYS A 67 5.11 -7.49 -2.12
N TRP A 68 5.51 -6.28 -1.74
CA TRP A 68 5.06 -5.06 -2.39
C TRP A 68 6.26 -4.33 -2.98
N LEU A 69 6.03 -3.79 -4.16
CA LEU A 69 6.91 -2.84 -4.79
C LEU A 69 6.22 -1.47 -4.76
N THR A 70 6.79 -0.51 -4.07
CA THR A 70 6.28 0.86 -4.02
C THR A 70 7.23 1.80 -4.73
N VAL A 71 6.72 2.53 -5.69
CA VAL A 71 7.47 3.55 -6.43
C VAL A 71 7.10 4.91 -5.90
N TRP A 72 8.11 5.69 -5.55
CA TRP A 72 7.97 7.06 -5.08
C TRP A 72 8.56 8.00 -6.11
N SER A 73 7.92 9.13 -6.31
CA SER A 73 8.40 10.20 -7.18
C SER A 73 8.38 11.52 -6.43
N SER A 74 9.46 12.28 -6.51
CA SER A 74 9.61 13.59 -5.85
C SER A 74 9.62 14.72 -6.86
N GLU A 75 9.50 15.95 -6.37
CA GLU A 75 9.59 17.17 -7.20
C GLU A 75 10.94 17.34 -7.90
N GLU A 76 11.97 16.61 -7.49
CA GLU A 76 13.28 16.61 -8.15
C GLU A 76 13.21 16.15 -9.60
N LEU A 77 12.22 15.35 -9.95
CA LEU A 77 11.93 14.91 -11.32
C LEU A 77 11.44 16.02 -12.24
N LEU A 78 10.95 17.13 -11.68
CA LEU A 78 10.48 18.24 -12.48
C LEU A 78 11.66 18.91 -13.17
N SER A 79 11.54 19.11 -14.49
CA SER A 79 12.53 19.85 -15.25
C SER A 79 12.65 21.30 -14.77
N ARG A 80 13.73 21.96 -15.12
CA ARG A 80 13.92 23.38 -14.81
C ARG A 80 12.79 24.24 -15.39
N THR A 81 12.29 23.87 -16.56
CA THR A 81 11.16 24.51 -17.22
C THR A 81 9.87 24.32 -16.43
N ASP A 82 9.57 23.08 -16.04
CA ASP A 82 8.36 22.76 -15.25
C ASP A 82 8.35 23.54 -13.92
N ARG A 83 9.50 23.61 -13.23
CA ARG A 83 9.61 24.36 -11.97
C ARG A 83 9.38 25.85 -12.18
N LYS A 84 9.93 26.42 -13.26
CA LYS A 84 9.74 27.84 -13.60
C LYS A 84 8.29 28.15 -13.95
N ASP A 85 7.64 27.27 -14.71
CA ASP A 85 6.23 27.40 -15.06
C ASP A 85 5.34 27.28 -13.84
N HIS A 86 5.64 26.34 -12.93
CA HIS A 86 4.97 26.23 -11.65
C HIS A 86 5.09 27.52 -10.83
N GLN A 87 6.31 28.04 -10.64
CA GLN A 87 6.54 29.29 -9.90
C GLN A 87 5.77 30.47 -10.52
N THR A 88 5.74 30.55 -11.84
CA THR A 88 5.01 31.60 -12.56
C THR A 88 3.49 31.50 -12.32
N ARG A 89 2.95 30.28 -12.34
CA ARG A 89 1.52 30.02 -12.04
C ARG A 89 1.17 30.33 -10.60
N VAL A 90 2.01 29.90 -9.64
CA VAL A 90 1.84 30.20 -8.21
C VAL A 90 1.80 31.71 -7.99
N ARG A 91 2.71 32.46 -8.63
CA ARG A 91 2.76 33.92 -8.52
C ARG A 91 1.50 34.59 -9.07
N LYS A 92 1.02 34.15 -10.25
CA LYS A 92 -0.22 34.66 -10.85
C LYS A 92 -1.45 34.35 -10.00
N LEU A 93 -1.51 33.14 -9.40
CA LEU A 93 -2.62 32.76 -8.52
C LEU A 93 -2.60 33.57 -7.22
N ALA A 94 -1.43 33.85 -6.66
CA ALA A 94 -1.30 34.67 -5.45
C ALA A 94 -1.85 36.09 -5.63
N GLU A 95 -1.77 36.63 -6.86
CA GLU A 95 -2.27 37.97 -7.20
C GLU A 95 -3.81 38.04 -7.32
N HIS A 96 -4.49 36.95 -7.67
CA HIS A 96 -5.90 37.00 -8.11
C HIS A 96 -6.80 35.99 -7.41
N ALA A 97 -6.30 35.01 -6.69
CA ALA A 97 -7.11 33.95 -6.09
C ALA A 97 -7.43 34.22 -4.62
N PRO A 98 -8.65 33.87 -4.16
CA PRO A 98 -8.93 33.86 -2.72
C PRO A 98 -8.02 32.85 -2.01
N PRO A 99 -7.67 33.11 -0.73
CA PRO A 99 -6.67 32.28 0.00
C PRO A 99 -6.97 30.77 0.02
N ALA A 100 -8.24 30.40 0.12
CA ALA A 100 -8.64 28.99 0.13
C ALA A 100 -8.38 28.26 -1.20
N ARG A 101 -8.54 28.96 -2.32
CA ARG A 101 -8.26 28.42 -3.66
C ARG A 101 -6.77 28.42 -3.98
N PHE A 102 -6.05 29.42 -3.52
CA PHE A 102 -4.61 29.51 -3.68
C PHE A 102 -3.89 28.32 -3.05
N ALA A 103 -4.37 27.79 -1.93
CA ALA A 103 -3.73 26.67 -1.25
C ALA A 103 -3.78 25.34 -2.03
N GLN A 104 -4.76 25.17 -2.93
CA GLN A 104 -5.00 23.89 -3.63
C GLN A 104 -4.50 23.86 -5.09
N ASP A 105 -4.72 24.93 -5.84
CA ASP A 105 -4.46 24.95 -7.29
C ASP A 105 -2.97 24.77 -7.68
N PRO A 106 -1.98 25.32 -6.96
CA PRO A 106 -0.57 25.09 -7.26
C PRO A 106 -0.15 23.63 -7.12
N TRP A 107 -0.64 22.94 -6.08
CA TRP A 107 -0.35 21.54 -5.83
C TRP A 107 -0.94 20.61 -6.89
N ARG A 108 -2.14 20.90 -7.37
CA ARG A 108 -2.78 20.11 -8.45
C ARG A 108 -1.95 20.10 -9.71
N TRP A 109 -1.37 21.24 -10.08
CA TRP A 109 -0.55 21.32 -11.28
C TRP A 109 0.76 20.56 -11.13
N THR A 110 1.43 20.70 -9.99
CA THR A 110 2.65 19.97 -9.67
C THR A 110 2.41 18.46 -9.67
N LEU A 111 1.33 18.00 -9.04
CA LEU A 111 0.95 16.60 -9.02
C LEU A 111 0.64 16.07 -10.42
N SER A 112 -0.01 16.83 -11.29
CA SER A 112 -0.29 16.41 -12.66
C SER A 112 1.00 16.22 -13.48
N ALA A 113 1.96 17.14 -13.34
CA ALA A 113 3.25 17.04 -14.02
C ALA A 113 4.09 15.86 -13.48
N LEU A 114 4.07 15.62 -12.18
CA LEU A 114 4.72 14.47 -11.56
C LEU A 114 4.06 13.15 -11.94
N LYS A 115 2.73 13.12 -12.01
CA LYS A 115 1.97 11.92 -12.37
C LYS A 115 2.36 11.39 -13.73
N ILE A 116 2.49 12.23 -14.75
CA ILE A 116 2.89 11.80 -16.10
C ILE A 116 4.25 11.06 -16.06
N ARG A 117 5.19 11.55 -15.27
CA ARG A 117 6.54 10.94 -15.14
C ARG A 117 6.51 9.69 -14.28
N HIS A 118 5.69 9.69 -13.25
CA HIS A 118 5.48 8.55 -12.38
C HIS A 118 4.86 7.39 -13.17
N ASP A 119 3.80 7.65 -13.95
CA ASP A 119 3.14 6.65 -14.78
C ASP A 119 4.09 6.07 -15.83
N ALA A 120 4.89 6.91 -16.50
CA ALA A 120 5.90 6.44 -17.44
C ALA A 120 6.97 5.53 -16.80
N LEU A 121 7.35 5.80 -15.56
CA LEU A 121 8.24 4.89 -14.82
C LEU A 121 7.54 3.60 -14.45
N LEU A 122 6.29 3.66 -13.99
CA LEU A 122 5.51 2.45 -13.69
C LEU A 122 5.38 1.55 -14.90
N ASP A 123 5.03 2.09 -16.08
CA ASP A 123 4.94 1.34 -17.34
C ASP A 123 6.28 0.67 -17.69
N THR A 124 7.39 1.41 -17.51
CA THR A 124 8.73 0.88 -17.74
C THR A 124 9.08 -0.26 -16.81
N LEU A 125 8.74 -0.13 -15.52
CA LEU A 125 8.97 -1.15 -14.50
C LEU A 125 8.09 -2.38 -14.74
N GLU A 126 6.82 -2.18 -15.06
CA GLU A 126 5.89 -3.26 -15.39
C GLU A 126 6.42 -4.07 -16.57
N GLN A 127 6.78 -3.41 -17.67
CA GLN A 127 7.39 -4.07 -18.83
C GLN A 127 8.69 -4.80 -18.48
N ALA A 128 9.57 -4.18 -17.70
CA ALA A 128 10.85 -4.78 -17.33
C ALA A 128 10.70 -6.01 -16.45
N LEU A 129 9.68 -6.05 -15.60
CA LEU A 129 9.46 -7.13 -14.62
C LEU A 129 8.59 -8.26 -15.17
N THR A 130 7.73 -8.00 -16.17
CA THR A 130 6.78 -8.98 -16.71
C THR A 130 7.22 -9.61 -18.04
N HIS A 131 8.24 -9.05 -18.72
CA HIS A 131 8.50 -9.33 -20.14
C HIS A 131 9.24 -10.63 -20.44
N ASP A 132 9.85 -11.30 -19.47
CA ASP A 132 10.59 -12.55 -19.72
C ASP A 132 9.76 -13.77 -19.28
N SER A 133 10.10 -14.95 -19.83
CA SER A 133 9.47 -16.24 -19.45
C SER A 133 9.51 -16.54 -17.96
N ASP A 134 10.45 -15.94 -17.26
CA ASP A 134 10.62 -16.01 -15.80
C ASP A 134 10.14 -14.72 -15.11
N GLY A 135 9.31 -13.91 -15.80
CA GLY A 135 8.80 -12.63 -15.31
C GLY A 135 7.99 -12.78 -14.03
N LEU A 136 8.05 -11.75 -13.20
CA LEU A 136 7.26 -11.69 -11.99
C LEU A 136 5.79 -11.42 -12.33
N LEU A 137 4.89 -12.16 -11.70
CA LEU A 137 3.47 -11.83 -11.76
C LEU A 137 3.21 -10.63 -10.85
N ILE A 138 3.19 -9.44 -11.43
CA ILE A 138 2.89 -8.20 -10.73
C ILE A 138 1.50 -7.68 -11.09
N ARG A 139 0.87 -7.00 -10.15
CA ARG A 139 -0.42 -6.35 -10.33
C ARG A 139 -0.39 -4.98 -9.67
N LEU A 140 -0.83 -3.97 -10.40
CA LEU A 140 -1.06 -2.66 -9.83
C LEU A 140 -2.25 -2.73 -8.85
N MET A 141 -2.06 -2.15 -7.68
CA MET A 141 -3.12 -2.00 -6.69
C MET A 141 -3.89 -0.72 -6.95
N ASP A 142 -5.21 -0.77 -6.84
CA ASP A 142 -6.01 0.43 -6.83
C ASP A 142 -5.87 1.20 -5.50
N ILE A 143 -6.35 2.43 -5.45
CA ILE A 143 -6.19 3.30 -4.29
C ILE A 143 -6.90 2.77 -3.03
N HIS A 144 -8.03 2.06 -3.19
CA HIS A 144 -8.75 1.46 -2.08
C HIS A 144 -8.00 0.24 -1.54
N GLU A 145 -7.42 -0.56 -2.44
CA GLU A 145 -6.55 -1.67 -2.08
C GLU A 145 -5.30 -1.20 -1.33
N VAL A 146 -4.67 -0.12 -1.82
CA VAL A 146 -3.52 0.50 -1.15
C VAL A 146 -3.91 0.99 0.24
N GLY A 147 -5.02 1.72 0.37
CA GLY A 147 -5.50 2.20 1.66
C GLY A 147 -5.80 1.05 2.64
N ARG A 148 -6.44 -0.01 2.16
CA ARG A 148 -6.70 -1.23 2.94
C ARG A 148 -5.42 -1.89 3.41
N GLU A 149 -4.44 -1.99 2.53
CA GLU A 149 -3.17 -2.61 2.85
C GLU A 149 -2.36 -1.79 3.86
N ILE A 150 -2.33 -0.47 3.73
CA ILE A 150 -1.70 0.42 4.72
C ILE A 150 -2.35 0.23 6.09
N ARG A 151 -3.70 0.25 6.16
CA ARG A 151 -4.40 0.03 7.44
C ARG A 151 -4.10 -1.35 8.02
N ARG A 152 -4.06 -2.41 7.20
CA ARG A 152 -3.69 -3.76 7.66
C ARG A 152 -2.28 -3.83 8.22
N GLN A 153 -1.38 -3.00 7.71
CA GLN A 153 -0.02 -2.93 8.23
C GLN A 153 0.06 -2.19 9.56
N LEU A 154 -0.84 -1.26 9.81
CA LEU A 154 -0.89 -0.47 11.04
C LEU A 154 -1.77 -1.12 12.11
N GLU A 155 -2.94 -1.56 11.73
CA GLU A 155 -3.95 -2.17 12.59
C GLU A 155 -4.38 -3.54 12.07
N ARG A 156 -3.49 -4.49 12.22
CA ARG A 156 -3.61 -5.82 11.64
C ARG A 156 -4.87 -6.58 12.09
N ASN A 157 -5.19 -6.53 13.37
CA ASN A 157 -6.28 -7.33 13.96
C ASN A 157 -7.65 -6.67 13.80
N SER A 158 -7.69 -5.35 13.63
CA SER A 158 -8.92 -4.57 13.56
C SER A 158 -9.37 -4.19 12.16
N THR A 159 -8.68 -4.68 11.10
CA THR A 159 -9.04 -4.36 9.71
C THR A 159 -9.91 -5.45 9.11
N PRO A 160 -11.23 -5.23 8.93
CA PRO A 160 -12.10 -6.19 8.26
C PRO A 160 -11.65 -6.48 6.83
N ALA A 161 -11.91 -7.69 6.33
CA ALA A 161 -11.52 -8.09 4.97
C ALA A 161 -12.13 -7.21 3.88
N VAL A 162 -13.33 -6.71 4.11
CA VAL A 162 -14.10 -5.87 3.18
C VAL A 162 -13.89 -4.36 3.40
N TRP A 163 -13.05 -3.98 4.39
CA TRP A 163 -12.81 -2.56 4.66
C TRP A 163 -12.10 -1.90 3.49
N GLN A 164 -12.51 -0.69 3.19
CA GLN A 164 -11.84 0.21 2.24
C GLN A 164 -11.96 1.65 2.71
N PRO A 165 -11.00 2.53 2.40
CA PRO A 165 -11.12 3.94 2.71
C PRO A 165 -12.24 4.58 1.90
N HIS A 166 -12.90 5.57 2.46
CA HIS A 166 -13.79 6.46 1.72
C HIS A 166 -12.99 7.62 1.15
N LEU A 167 -13.06 7.75 -0.16
CA LEU A 167 -12.40 8.83 -0.88
C LEU A 167 -13.43 9.89 -1.33
N PRO A 168 -12.99 11.11 -1.66
CA PRO A 168 -13.92 12.20 -2.01
C PRO A 168 -14.85 11.90 -3.21
N GLU A 169 -14.42 11.01 -4.11
CA GLU A 169 -15.19 10.65 -5.32
C GLU A 169 -16.01 9.37 -5.16
N ASP A 170 -15.90 8.71 -4.00
CA ASP A 170 -16.64 7.49 -3.75
C ASP A 170 -18.13 7.74 -3.59
N ALA A 171 -18.92 6.71 -3.88
CA ALA A 171 -20.33 6.70 -3.57
C ALA A 171 -20.56 6.86 -2.06
N ARG A 172 -21.63 7.56 -1.69
CA ARG A 172 -21.99 7.75 -0.28
C ARG A 172 -22.16 6.40 0.42
N PRO A 173 -21.68 6.27 1.66
CA PRO A 173 -21.87 5.06 2.43
C PRO A 173 -23.34 4.66 2.55
N ALA A 174 -23.64 3.37 2.51
CA ALA A 174 -24.99 2.87 2.75
C ALA A 174 -25.46 3.32 4.15
N GLY A 175 -26.71 3.83 4.22
CA GLY A 175 -27.30 4.34 5.46
C GLY A 175 -26.95 5.79 5.82
N TRP A 176 -26.07 6.44 5.06
CA TRP A 176 -25.86 7.88 5.22
C TRP A 176 -27.12 8.66 4.82
N ARG A 177 -27.68 9.38 5.76
CA ARG A 177 -28.90 10.18 5.53
C ARG A 177 -28.52 11.62 5.22
N GLN A 178 -29.09 12.14 4.16
CA GLN A 178 -28.99 13.54 3.82
C GLN A 178 -29.84 14.35 4.81
N GLY A 179 -29.19 15.16 5.62
CA GLY A 179 -29.85 16.08 6.55
C GLY A 179 -30.15 17.41 5.84
N GLY A 180 -31.30 17.54 5.19
CA GLY A 180 -31.68 18.71 4.45
C GLY A 180 -31.05 18.83 3.06
N ASP A 181 -31.47 19.82 2.27
CA ASP A 181 -31.11 20.00 0.85
C ASP A 181 -29.62 20.38 0.61
N THR A 182 -28.92 20.74 1.64
CA THR A 182 -27.53 21.28 1.55
C THR A 182 -26.47 20.41 2.12
N SER A 183 -26.79 19.21 2.65
CA SER A 183 -25.78 18.34 3.25
C SER A 183 -24.91 17.66 2.17
N VAL A 184 -23.64 17.96 2.22
CA VAL A 184 -22.62 17.34 1.37
C VAL A 184 -21.86 16.30 2.19
N PHE A 185 -21.73 15.10 1.64
CA PHE A 185 -20.85 14.10 2.25
C PHE A 185 -19.38 14.50 2.03
N HIS A 186 -18.66 14.67 3.12
CA HIS A 186 -17.21 14.82 3.12
C HIS A 186 -16.60 13.57 3.72
N ALA A 187 -15.82 12.86 2.94
CA ALA A 187 -15.05 11.74 3.45
C ALA A 187 -14.10 12.25 4.57
N PRO A 188 -13.98 11.53 5.70
CA PRO A 188 -12.96 11.85 6.69
C PRO A 188 -11.57 11.84 6.07
N SER A 189 -10.64 12.61 6.62
CA SER A 189 -9.24 12.57 6.14
C SER A 189 -8.69 11.14 6.26
N LEU A 190 -7.84 10.75 5.33
CA LEU A 190 -7.35 9.37 5.23
C LEU A 190 -6.64 8.90 6.51
N ASN A 191 -5.89 9.79 7.17
CA ASN A 191 -5.24 9.47 8.46
C ASN A 191 -6.24 9.07 9.54
N LEU A 192 -7.43 9.69 9.61
CA LEU A 192 -8.49 9.32 10.57
C LEU A 192 -9.16 8.00 10.21
N GLN A 193 -9.07 7.56 8.96
CA GLN A 193 -9.64 6.29 8.54
C GLN A 193 -8.67 5.13 8.70
N LEU A 194 -7.35 5.40 8.70
CA LEU A 194 -6.31 4.37 8.80
C LEU A 194 -6.14 3.83 10.22
N PHE A 195 -6.56 4.58 11.24
CA PHE A 195 -6.46 4.17 12.64
C PHE A 195 -7.84 4.12 13.29
N THR A 196 -8.08 3.10 14.12
CA THR A 196 -9.26 3.02 14.98
C THR A 196 -9.06 3.81 16.26
N THR A 197 -7.82 3.88 16.73
CA THR A 197 -7.38 4.63 17.90
C THR A 197 -6.15 5.45 17.54
N GLN A 198 -5.93 6.55 18.25
CA GLN A 198 -4.73 7.35 18.05
C GLN A 198 -3.49 6.54 18.44
N PRO A 199 -2.48 6.42 17.56
CA PRO A 199 -1.24 5.74 17.90
C PRO A 199 -0.50 6.45 19.02
N GLU A 200 0.07 5.68 19.95
CA GLU A 200 0.87 6.18 21.06
C GLU A 200 2.32 5.75 20.94
N THR A 201 3.24 6.60 21.32
CA THR A 201 4.67 6.31 21.31
C THR A 201 5.19 6.04 22.72
N HIS A 202 5.88 4.92 22.88
CA HIS A 202 6.49 4.50 24.15
C HIS A 202 7.98 4.17 23.91
N GLY A 203 8.84 5.16 24.05
CA GLY A 203 10.27 5.01 23.75
C GLY A 203 10.52 4.67 22.26
N SER A 204 11.05 3.48 21.99
CA SER A 204 11.33 2.98 20.63
C SER A 204 10.17 2.17 20.01
N LEU A 205 9.05 2.05 20.72
CA LEU A 205 7.88 1.30 20.28
C LEU A 205 6.73 2.25 19.98
N ILE A 206 5.88 1.84 19.04
CA ILE A 206 4.63 2.51 18.70
C ILE A 206 3.50 1.53 18.99
N GLN A 207 2.53 1.95 19.77
CA GLN A 207 1.30 1.20 19.94
C GLN A 207 0.26 1.70 18.93
N ALA A 208 -0.27 0.80 18.12
CA ALA A 208 -1.40 1.07 17.21
C ALA A 208 -2.50 0.05 17.49
N GLY A 209 -3.61 0.51 18.06
CA GLY A 209 -4.64 -0.39 18.58
C GLY A 209 -4.10 -1.29 19.69
N GLU A 210 -4.25 -2.60 19.52
CA GLU A 210 -3.74 -3.61 20.46
C GLU A 210 -2.29 -4.07 20.17
N LEU A 211 -1.70 -3.59 19.09
CA LEU A 211 -0.40 -4.06 18.63
C LEU A 211 0.73 -3.10 18.95
N TRP A 212 1.87 -3.68 19.31
CA TRP A 212 3.11 -2.96 19.49
C TRP A 212 4.01 -3.15 18.27
N HIS A 213 4.48 -2.04 17.73
CA HIS A 213 5.40 -2.02 16.59
C HIS A 213 6.78 -1.59 17.05
N GLY A 214 7.77 -2.44 16.83
CA GLY A 214 9.19 -2.13 16.98
C GLY A 214 9.87 -2.11 15.61
N MET A 215 10.87 -1.24 15.44
CA MET A 215 11.64 -1.16 14.20
C MET A 215 13.13 -1.34 14.52
N VAL A 216 13.78 -2.21 13.74
CA VAL A 216 15.22 -2.38 13.76
C VAL A 216 15.77 -1.95 12.40
N ALA A 217 16.71 -1.02 12.38
CA ALA A 217 17.36 -0.58 11.16
C ALA A 217 18.70 -1.29 10.98
N ILE A 218 18.94 -1.82 9.79
CA ILE A 218 20.24 -2.34 9.38
C ILE A 218 21.02 -1.16 8.78
N THR A 219 22.00 -0.64 9.51
CA THR A 219 22.80 0.51 9.09
C THR A 219 23.94 0.15 8.15
N LEU A 220 24.41 -1.10 8.23
CA LEU A 220 25.43 -1.64 7.34
C LEU A 220 24.85 -2.85 6.63
N PRO A 221 24.55 -2.75 5.33
CA PRO A 221 24.04 -3.88 4.59
C PRO A 221 25.11 -4.97 4.52
N PRO A 222 24.71 -6.26 4.61
CA PRO A 222 25.65 -7.37 4.49
C PRO A 222 26.33 -7.33 3.11
N GLN A 223 27.65 -7.52 3.10
CA GLN A 223 28.47 -7.44 1.88
C GLN A 223 28.19 -8.57 0.88
N ASN A 224 27.48 -9.59 1.29
CA ASN A 224 27.14 -10.71 0.42
C ASN A 224 25.71 -11.23 0.66
N LEU A 225 25.15 -11.82 -0.38
CA LEU A 225 23.79 -12.36 -0.39
C LEU A 225 23.59 -13.51 0.62
N ARG A 226 24.67 -14.27 0.92
CA ARG A 226 24.63 -15.38 1.87
C ARG A 226 24.31 -14.89 3.29
N THR A 227 24.96 -13.82 3.72
CA THR A 227 24.70 -13.21 5.04
C THR A 227 23.29 -12.65 5.13
N PHE A 228 22.79 -12.01 4.05
CA PHE A 228 21.41 -11.55 3.99
C PHE A 228 20.42 -12.72 4.10
N ASN A 229 20.60 -13.78 3.32
CA ASN A 229 19.75 -14.96 3.38
C ASN A 229 19.79 -15.66 4.75
N GLN A 230 20.94 -15.65 5.43
CA GLN A 230 21.06 -16.18 6.79
C GLN A 230 20.26 -15.32 7.77
N LEU A 231 20.38 -13.99 7.70
CA LEU A 231 19.62 -13.06 8.54
C LEU A 231 18.09 -13.28 8.39
N VAL A 232 17.62 -13.46 7.16
CA VAL A 232 16.19 -13.73 6.89
C VAL A 232 15.76 -15.09 7.45
N ARG A 233 16.65 -16.09 7.48
CA ARG A 233 16.38 -17.41 8.06
C ARG A 233 16.33 -17.38 9.59
N ASP A 234 17.15 -16.53 10.20
CA ASP A 234 17.29 -16.45 11.65
C ASP A 234 16.17 -15.60 12.29
N VAL A 235 15.42 -14.84 11.49
CA VAL A 235 14.23 -14.15 11.99
C VAL A 235 13.20 -15.17 12.47
N PRO A 236 12.66 -15.04 13.69
CA PRO A 236 11.73 -16.00 14.26
C PRO A 236 10.54 -16.29 13.32
N ARG A 237 10.32 -17.58 13.02
CA ARG A 237 9.24 -18.00 12.13
C ARG A 237 7.86 -17.91 12.79
N ALA A 238 7.84 -17.82 14.12
CA ALA A 238 6.62 -17.84 14.92
C ALA A 238 5.95 -16.47 15.08
N ILE A 239 6.64 -15.39 14.74
CA ILE A 239 6.12 -14.03 14.87
C ILE A 239 5.96 -13.37 13.50
N PRO A 240 5.00 -12.47 13.33
CA PRO A 240 4.90 -11.65 12.14
C PRO A 240 6.08 -10.68 12.04
N TRP A 241 6.65 -10.57 10.87
CA TRP A 241 7.71 -9.61 10.62
C TRP A 241 7.64 -9.06 9.20
N ARG A 242 8.31 -7.92 9.01
CA ARG A 242 8.40 -7.22 7.74
C ARG A 242 9.81 -6.70 7.53
N ILE A 243 10.32 -6.88 6.33
CA ILE A 243 11.56 -6.25 5.86
C ILE A 243 11.20 -5.22 4.81
N ARG A 244 11.73 -4.02 4.97
CA ARG A 244 11.67 -2.96 3.96
C ARG A 244 13.08 -2.67 3.48
N MET A 245 13.25 -2.63 2.17
CA MET A 245 14.48 -2.25 1.50
C MET A 245 14.19 -1.06 0.59
N ASP A 246 14.84 0.05 0.84
CA ASP A 246 14.72 1.28 0.06
C ASP A 246 15.91 1.39 -0.88
N LEU A 247 15.63 1.47 -2.17
CA LEU A 247 16.60 1.74 -3.22
C LEU A 247 16.47 3.20 -3.64
N MET A 248 17.56 3.93 -3.55
CA MET A 248 17.68 5.32 -4.01
C MET A 248 18.77 5.38 -5.06
N PRO A 249 18.62 6.21 -6.12
CA PRO A 249 19.66 6.41 -7.12
C PRO A 249 20.90 7.08 -6.55
#